data_125cd3d332b7af01a167516a1ab3787e
#
_entry.id   125cd3d332b7af01a167516a1ab3787e
#
_cell.length_a   1.000
_cell.length_b   1.000
_cell.length_c   1.000
_cell.angle_alpha   90.00
_cell.angle_beta   90.00
_cell.angle_gamma   90.00
#
_symmetry.space_group_name_H-M   'P 1'
#
loop_
_entity.id
_entity.type
_entity.pdbx_description
1 polymer ?
#
loop_
_entity_poly.entity_id
_entity_poly.type
_entity_poly.pdbx_seq_one_letter_code
_entity_poly.pdbx_strand_id
1 'polypeptide(L)'
;MQPRDYGPFPYVPINERPRLEWPGGARLAVWVIPNIEFFPLTRAIPGHPGMPAGNAPSVRAWAQRDYGNRVGIWRLMELLDKHKIRASPTLNSDICDHHPQIVKAAIELGWEILGHNETNSVWLDALGPEEERETIARTLSRIAELSGQKPLGWLGSGLAETWHTLDYLTEEGCLYVADWVNDDQPYLMDIGGKPLVSIPYSYEINDAPFIHYRNGTIDEFTAAICRQFDTLYAEGAKSGRVMAICLHPYLIGVPHRISGLDKALAYLRSHDGVWFATGGEIVRHWLQSDATF
;
A
#
# COMPACT_ATOMS: atom_id res chain seq x y z
N MET A 1 -6.28 -17.29 -13.21
CA MET A 1 -5.86 -16.89 -14.61
C MET A 1 -4.89 -17.93 -15.13
N GLN A 2 -4.77 -18.11 -16.47
CA GLN A 2 -3.78 -19.03 -17.03
C GLN A 2 -2.39 -18.37 -17.13
N PRO A 3 -1.30 -19.15 -16.97
CA PRO A 3 0.06 -18.65 -17.19
C PRO A 3 0.23 -18.01 -18.57
N ARG A 4 0.93 -16.87 -18.63
CA ARG A 4 1.16 -16.09 -19.86
C ARG A 4 2.54 -15.43 -19.84
N ASP A 5 3.08 -15.09 -21.00
CA ASP A 5 4.43 -14.50 -21.12
C ASP A 5 4.47 -12.99 -20.78
N TYR A 6 3.31 -12.33 -20.76
CA TYR A 6 3.16 -10.91 -20.41
C TYR A 6 2.11 -10.73 -19.33
N GLY A 7 2.10 -9.58 -18.66
CA GLY A 7 1.12 -9.29 -17.61
C GLY A 7 -0.33 -9.34 -18.11
N PRO A 8 -1.31 -9.49 -17.21
CA PRO A 8 -2.73 -9.52 -17.56
C PRO A 8 -3.29 -8.10 -17.80
N PHE A 9 -2.68 -7.37 -18.69
CA PHE A 9 -3.06 -6.01 -19.11
C PHE A 9 -2.47 -5.70 -20.48
N PRO A 10 -3.11 -4.80 -21.27
CA PRO A 10 -2.55 -4.36 -22.54
C PRO A 10 -1.31 -3.48 -22.31
N TYR A 11 -0.35 -3.55 -23.22
CA TYR A 11 0.72 -2.58 -23.25
C TYR A 11 0.24 -1.30 -23.93
N VAL A 12 0.04 -0.26 -23.15
CA VAL A 12 -0.28 1.08 -23.64
C VAL A 12 0.74 2.04 -23.06
N PRO A 13 1.73 2.50 -23.85
CA PRO A 13 2.77 3.39 -23.36
C PRO A 13 2.18 4.73 -22.92
N ILE A 14 2.73 5.32 -21.86
CA ILE A 14 2.15 6.48 -21.17
C ILE A 14 1.94 7.72 -22.07
N ASN A 15 2.71 7.83 -23.14
CA ASN A 15 2.62 8.93 -24.12
C ASN A 15 1.51 8.73 -25.17
N GLU A 16 0.86 7.56 -25.20
CA GLU A 16 -0.23 7.23 -26.13
C GLU A 16 -1.60 7.17 -25.41
N ARG A 17 -1.60 7.34 -24.08
CA ARG A 17 -2.82 7.28 -23.26
C ARG A 17 -3.67 8.53 -23.38
N PRO A 18 -4.99 8.40 -23.21
CA PRO A 18 -5.86 9.56 -23.05
C PRO A 18 -5.41 10.45 -21.89
N ARG A 19 -5.67 11.74 -21.99
CA ARG A 19 -5.32 12.69 -20.94
C ARG A 19 -6.16 12.41 -19.69
N LEU A 20 -5.48 12.19 -18.57
CA LEU A 20 -6.09 12.05 -17.25
C LEU A 20 -6.15 13.41 -16.56
N GLU A 21 -7.32 13.75 -16.01
CA GLU A 21 -7.53 14.95 -15.20
C GLU A 21 -8.03 14.54 -13.82
N TRP A 22 -7.36 15.02 -12.78
CA TRP A 22 -7.78 14.78 -11.39
C TRP A 22 -8.79 15.83 -10.93
N PRO A 23 -9.56 15.57 -9.84
CA PRO A 23 -10.53 16.52 -9.29
C PRO A 23 -9.92 17.90 -9.03
N GLY A 24 -10.69 18.95 -9.34
CA GLY A 24 -10.25 20.34 -9.13
C GLY A 24 -9.07 20.77 -10.00
N GLY A 25 -8.77 20.05 -11.09
CA GLY A 25 -7.64 20.34 -11.96
C GLY A 25 -6.28 19.99 -11.33
N ALA A 26 -6.27 19.09 -10.33
CA ALA A 26 -5.03 18.63 -9.73
C ALA A 26 -4.15 17.91 -10.75
N ARG A 27 -2.84 18.10 -10.62
CA ARG A 27 -1.81 17.49 -11.48
C ARG A 27 -1.38 16.12 -10.97
N LEU A 28 -1.41 15.96 -9.66
CA LEU A 28 -0.88 14.77 -8.98
C LEU A 28 -1.85 14.31 -7.90
N ALA A 29 -2.25 13.03 -7.98
CA ALA A 29 -2.88 12.34 -6.87
C ALA A 29 -1.79 11.72 -5.99
N VAL A 30 -1.79 12.04 -4.70
CA VAL A 30 -0.85 11.47 -3.72
C VAL A 30 -1.65 10.62 -2.75
N TRP A 31 -1.26 9.36 -2.60
CA TRP A 31 -1.80 8.50 -1.57
C TRP A 31 -0.71 7.95 -0.66
N VAL A 32 -0.99 7.92 0.63
CA VAL A 32 -0.05 7.50 1.67
C VAL A 32 -0.50 6.17 2.22
N ILE A 33 0.42 5.20 2.23
CA ILE A 33 0.11 3.81 2.51
C ILE A 33 0.93 3.32 3.72
N PRO A 34 0.39 3.42 4.95
CA PRO A 34 0.95 2.70 6.10
C PRO A 34 0.74 1.20 5.93
N ASN A 35 1.82 0.41 5.92
CA ASN A 35 1.76 -1.04 5.96
C ASN A 35 1.69 -1.47 7.44
N ILE A 36 0.50 -1.86 7.89
CA ILE A 36 0.23 -2.26 9.28
C ILE A 36 0.30 -3.77 9.35
N GLU A 37 1.48 -4.25 9.71
CA GLU A 37 1.85 -5.65 9.61
C GLU A 37 1.81 -6.36 10.97
N PHE A 38 1.38 -7.61 10.95
CA PHE A 38 1.45 -8.53 12.08
C PHE A 38 2.41 -9.68 11.78
N PHE A 39 3.23 -10.01 12.75
CA PHE A 39 4.18 -11.12 12.70
C PHE A 39 3.98 -11.99 13.95
N PRO A 40 3.47 -13.22 13.84
CA PRO A 40 3.42 -14.12 14.97
C PRO A 40 4.80 -14.42 15.53
N LEU A 41 4.97 -14.33 16.85
CA LEU A 41 6.27 -14.62 17.49
C LEU A 41 6.74 -16.08 17.27
N THR A 42 5.81 -16.95 16.94
CA THR A 42 6.05 -18.38 16.67
C THR A 42 6.51 -18.67 15.24
N ARG A 43 6.51 -17.66 14.35
CA ARG A 43 6.88 -17.83 12.94
C ARG A 43 8.12 -17.01 12.58
N ALA A 44 8.80 -17.46 11.54
CA ALA A 44 9.90 -16.70 10.93
C ALA A 44 9.38 -15.39 10.30
N ILE A 45 10.22 -14.36 10.32
CA ILE A 45 9.95 -13.10 9.61
C ILE A 45 10.65 -13.17 8.26
N PRO A 46 9.91 -13.21 7.14
CA PRO A 46 10.48 -13.30 5.81
C PRO A 46 11.44 -12.13 5.52
N GLY A 47 12.49 -12.42 4.77
CA GLY A 47 13.47 -11.41 4.34
C GLY A 47 14.33 -10.81 5.45
N HIS A 48 14.26 -11.29 6.69
CA HIS A 48 15.10 -10.77 7.78
C HIS A 48 16.45 -11.48 7.82
N PRO A 49 17.58 -10.79 7.55
CA PRO A 49 18.91 -11.38 7.65
C PRO A 49 19.21 -11.85 9.09
N GLY A 50 19.78 -13.03 9.25
CA GLY A 50 20.22 -13.54 10.55
C GLY A 50 19.14 -14.13 11.45
N MET A 51 18.03 -14.59 10.88
CA MET A 51 17.07 -15.40 11.62
C MET A 51 17.71 -16.69 12.10
N PRO A 52 17.66 -17.02 13.41
CA PRO A 52 18.14 -18.29 13.88
C PRO A 52 17.30 -19.43 13.29
N ALA A 53 17.97 -20.45 12.77
CA ALA A 53 17.35 -21.74 12.52
C ALA A 53 17.15 -22.43 13.88
N GLY A 54 15.90 -22.73 14.25
CA GLY A 54 15.60 -23.43 15.49
C GLY A 54 14.32 -23.00 16.20
N ASN A 55 14.06 -23.56 17.38
CA ASN A 55 12.86 -23.36 18.15
C ASN A 55 12.84 -22.08 19.02
N ALA A 56 13.87 -21.26 18.96
CA ALA A 56 13.93 -20.03 19.73
C ALA A 56 13.26 -18.87 18.99
N PRO A 57 12.43 -18.03 19.64
CA PRO A 57 11.83 -16.88 19.01
C PRO A 57 12.90 -15.85 18.64
N SER A 58 12.74 -15.20 17.49
CA SER A 58 13.58 -14.07 17.10
C SER A 58 13.11 -12.78 17.80
N VAL A 59 13.38 -12.68 19.11
CA VAL A 59 12.90 -11.55 19.93
C VAL A 59 13.30 -10.20 19.34
N ARG A 60 14.54 -10.06 18.86
CA ARG A 60 15.04 -8.80 18.26
C ARG A 60 14.23 -8.40 17.03
N ALA A 61 14.06 -9.33 16.08
CA ALA A 61 13.38 -9.04 14.83
C ALA A 61 11.88 -8.80 15.06
N TRP A 62 11.26 -9.60 15.92
CA TRP A 62 9.87 -9.47 16.29
C TRP A 62 9.60 -8.16 17.04
N ALA A 63 10.39 -7.85 18.09
CA ALA A 63 10.18 -6.65 18.89
C ALA A 63 10.35 -5.35 18.08
N GLN A 64 11.23 -5.37 17.05
CA GLN A 64 11.34 -4.24 16.13
C GLN A 64 10.03 -4.00 15.36
N ARG A 65 9.36 -5.06 14.88
CA ARG A 65 8.07 -4.96 14.19
C ARG A 65 6.96 -4.55 15.16
N ASP A 66 6.92 -5.19 16.33
CA ASP A 66 5.92 -4.89 17.36
C ASP A 66 6.01 -3.44 17.87
N TYR A 67 7.20 -2.83 17.87
CA TYR A 67 7.34 -1.38 18.12
C TYR A 67 6.49 -0.54 17.16
N GLY A 68 6.36 -0.96 15.90
CA GLY A 68 5.49 -0.32 14.92
C GLY A 68 4.04 -0.27 15.40
N ASN A 69 3.51 -1.39 15.86
CA ASN A 69 2.13 -1.50 16.34
C ASN A 69 1.92 -0.86 17.71
N ARG A 70 2.94 -0.88 18.59
CA ARG A 70 2.83 -0.31 19.94
C ARG A 70 3.01 1.22 19.99
N VAL A 71 3.88 1.77 19.15
CA VAL A 71 4.30 3.17 19.22
C VAL A 71 4.31 3.86 17.85
N GLY A 72 4.92 3.23 16.86
CA GLY A 72 5.18 3.87 15.57
C GLY A 72 3.94 4.31 14.82
N ILE A 73 2.90 3.48 14.83
CA ILE A 73 1.64 3.77 14.13
C ILE A 73 0.92 4.99 14.72
N TRP A 74 0.94 5.16 16.05
CA TRP A 74 0.29 6.29 16.72
C TRP A 74 0.96 7.61 16.35
N ARG A 75 2.29 7.62 16.30
CA ARG A 75 3.06 8.78 15.86
C ARG A 75 2.82 9.11 14.38
N LEU A 76 2.67 8.08 13.55
CA LEU A 76 2.35 8.25 12.14
C LEU A 76 0.91 8.78 11.95
N MET A 77 -0.06 8.29 12.71
CA MET A 77 -1.43 8.79 12.72
C MET A 77 -1.49 10.28 13.09
N GLU A 78 -0.82 10.67 14.16
CA GLU A 78 -0.72 12.09 14.58
C GLU A 78 -0.10 12.98 13.49
N LEU A 79 0.96 12.49 12.83
CA LEU A 79 1.60 13.21 11.75
C LEU A 79 0.68 13.37 10.53
N LEU A 80 0.03 12.30 10.09
CA LEU A 80 -0.86 12.36 8.94
C LEU A 80 -2.10 13.22 9.22
N ASP A 81 -2.65 13.18 10.43
CA ASP A 81 -3.75 14.08 10.81
C ASP A 81 -3.29 15.55 10.87
N LYS A 82 -2.10 15.84 11.38
CA LYS A 82 -1.49 17.19 11.32
C LYS A 82 -1.51 17.74 9.89
N HIS A 83 -1.19 16.90 8.90
CA HIS A 83 -1.19 17.26 7.48
C HIS A 83 -2.55 17.10 6.80
N LYS A 84 -3.62 16.72 7.53
CA LYS A 84 -4.96 16.46 6.98
C LYS A 84 -4.93 15.44 5.83
N ILE A 85 -4.16 14.36 6.01
CA ILE A 85 -4.02 13.28 5.05
C ILE A 85 -4.79 12.06 5.55
N ARG A 86 -5.79 11.64 4.78
CA ARG A 86 -6.44 10.34 4.95
C ARG A 86 -5.58 9.30 4.26
N ALA A 87 -5.10 8.32 5.01
CA ALA A 87 -4.26 7.25 4.49
C ALA A 87 -5.08 6.07 3.97
N SER A 88 -4.41 5.21 3.20
CA SER A 88 -4.94 3.91 2.79
C SER A 88 -4.04 2.80 3.34
N PRO A 89 -4.15 2.46 4.65
CA PRO A 89 -3.29 1.41 5.20
C PRO A 89 -3.58 0.06 4.57
N THR A 90 -2.53 -0.70 4.27
CA THR A 90 -2.63 -2.13 4.11
C THR A 90 -2.63 -2.78 5.49
N LEU A 91 -3.49 -3.75 5.73
CA LEU A 91 -3.70 -4.32 7.05
C LEU A 91 -3.69 -5.85 7.01
N ASN A 92 -2.76 -6.46 7.75
CA ASN A 92 -2.90 -7.87 8.06
C ASN A 92 -4.12 -8.08 8.96
N SER A 93 -5.00 -9.03 8.65
CA SER A 93 -6.24 -9.21 9.43
C SER A 93 -6.03 -9.65 10.87
N ASP A 94 -4.89 -10.26 11.21
CA ASP A 94 -4.53 -10.59 12.59
C ASP A 94 -4.37 -9.34 13.49
N ILE A 95 -4.17 -8.16 12.91
CA ILE A 95 -4.23 -6.87 13.63
C ILE A 95 -5.61 -6.66 14.25
N CYS A 96 -6.67 -7.13 13.61
CA CYS A 96 -8.03 -7.02 14.14
C CYS A 96 -8.21 -7.74 15.48
N ASP A 97 -7.50 -8.85 15.66
CA ASP A 97 -7.57 -9.66 16.88
C ASP A 97 -6.59 -9.16 17.96
N HIS A 98 -5.36 -8.83 17.55
CA HIS A 98 -4.28 -8.51 18.48
C HIS A 98 -4.20 -7.02 18.83
N HIS A 99 -4.59 -6.13 17.91
CA HIS A 99 -4.46 -4.67 18.06
C HIS A 99 -5.70 -3.91 17.54
N PRO A 100 -6.93 -4.27 17.96
CA PRO A 100 -8.18 -3.68 17.44
C PRO A 100 -8.26 -2.16 17.61
N GLN A 101 -7.50 -1.59 18.54
CA GLN A 101 -7.43 -0.14 18.76
C GLN A 101 -6.85 0.59 17.54
N ILE A 102 -5.91 -0.04 16.82
CA ILE A 102 -5.31 0.55 15.61
C ILE A 102 -6.37 0.70 14.52
N VAL A 103 -7.17 -0.37 14.32
CA VAL A 103 -8.25 -0.35 13.31
C VAL A 103 -9.29 0.73 13.64
N LYS A 104 -9.73 0.81 14.90
CA LYS A 104 -10.68 1.83 15.36
C LYS A 104 -10.17 3.25 15.11
N ALA A 105 -8.92 3.53 15.49
CA ALA A 105 -8.31 4.83 15.27
C ALA A 105 -8.17 5.18 13.77
N ALA A 106 -7.83 4.20 12.93
CA ALA A 106 -7.77 4.41 11.48
C ALA A 106 -9.15 4.81 10.91
N ILE A 107 -10.22 4.16 11.35
CA ILE A 107 -11.60 4.49 10.96
C ILE A 107 -12.00 5.89 11.45
N GLU A 108 -11.70 6.25 12.69
CA GLU A 108 -11.97 7.59 13.23
C GLU A 108 -11.26 8.70 12.45
N LEU A 109 -10.07 8.42 11.90
CA LEU A 109 -9.33 9.32 11.02
C LEU A 109 -9.84 9.31 9.56
N GLY A 110 -10.87 8.53 9.24
CA GLY A 110 -11.44 8.42 7.90
C GLY A 110 -10.52 7.69 6.90
N TRP A 111 -9.66 6.80 7.38
CA TRP A 111 -8.76 6.02 6.55
C TRP A 111 -9.51 4.90 5.82
N GLU A 112 -9.07 4.56 4.62
CA GLU A 112 -9.56 3.44 3.83
C GLU A 112 -8.63 2.23 4.00
N ILE A 113 -9.13 1.11 4.54
CA ILE A 113 -8.31 -0.06 4.81
C ILE A 113 -8.29 -1.00 3.60
N LEU A 114 -7.08 -1.46 3.21
CA LEU A 114 -6.84 -2.51 2.22
C LEU A 114 -6.54 -3.83 2.91
N GLY A 115 -6.91 -4.93 2.26
CA GLY A 115 -6.48 -6.28 2.68
C GLY A 115 -4.99 -6.51 2.41
N HIS A 116 -4.33 -7.26 3.33
CA HIS A 116 -2.89 -7.55 3.27
C HIS A 116 -2.55 -8.91 3.90
N ASN A 117 -3.16 -9.99 3.44
CA ASN A 117 -3.08 -11.32 4.06
C ASN A 117 -3.52 -11.33 5.54
N GLU A 118 -3.52 -12.50 6.18
CA GLU A 118 -3.78 -12.62 7.62
C GLU A 118 -2.58 -12.14 8.43
N THR A 119 -1.36 -12.49 8.00
CA THR A 119 -0.08 -12.13 8.63
C THR A 119 0.99 -11.91 7.57
N ASN A 120 2.00 -11.10 7.87
CA ASN A 120 3.12 -10.88 6.95
C ASN A 120 4.18 -12.00 6.98
N SER A 121 3.96 -13.03 7.80
CA SER A 121 4.83 -14.22 7.85
C SER A 121 4.47 -15.32 6.84
N VAL A 122 3.34 -15.20 6.14
CA VAL A 122 2.88 -16.16 5.13
C VAL A 122 2.45 -15.40 3.88
N TRP A 123 3.09 -15.67 2.77
CA TRP A 123 2.79 -15.05 1.48
C TRP A 123 1.89 -15.96 0.65
N LEU A 124 1.11 -15.37 -0.27
CA LEU A 124 0.13 -16.13 -1.06
C LEU A 124 0.78 -17.18 -1.96
N ASP A 125 1.95 -16.90 -2.51
CA ASP A 125 2.72 -17.81 -3.39
C ASP A 125 3.26 -19.06 -2.67
N ALA A 126 3.22 -19.06 -1.33
CA ALA A 126 3.56 -20.23 -0.52
C ALA A 126 2.36 -21.14 -0.23
N LEU A 127 1.14 -20.75 -0.63
CA LEU A 127 -0.10 -21.47 -0.34
C LEU A 127 -0.58 -22.30 -1.54
N GLY A 128 -1.36 -23.34 -1.26
CA GLY A 128 -2.13 -24.01 -2.31
C GLY A 128 -3.35 -23.19 -2.74
N PRO A 129 -3.92 -23.43 -3.94
CA PRO A 129 -5.00 -22.59 -4.47
C PRO A 129 -6.20 -22.42 -3.56
N GLU A 130 -6.64 -23.48 -2.88
CA GLU A 130 -7.78 -23.41 -1.97
C GLU A 130 -7.46 -22.59 -0.71
N GLU A 131 -6.27 -22.82 -0.12
CA GLU A 131 -5.83 -22.08 1.06
C GLU A 131 -5.61 -20.59 0.75
N GLU A 132 -5.09 -20.27 -0.43
CA GLU A 132 -4.97 -18.89 -0.92
C GLU A 132 -6.33 -18.21 -1.00
N ARG A 133 -7.31 -18.86 -1.64
CA ARG A 133 -8.68 -18.36 -1.77
C ARG A 133 -9.32 -18.09 -0.41
N GLU A 134 -9.22 -19.04 0.48
CA GLU A 134 -9.75 -18.91 1.85
C GLU A 134 -9.02 -17.79 2.62
N THR A 135 -7.71 -17.66 2.48
CA THR A 135 -6.92 -16.62 3.14
C THR A 135 -7.35 -15.22 2.69
N ILE A 136 -7.57 -15.02 1.39
CA ILE A 136 -8.10 -13.76 0.86
C ILE A 136 -9.48 -13.47 1.44
N ALA A 137 -10.39 -14.42 1.37
CA ALA A 137 -11.77 -14.28 1.87
C ALA A 137 -11.79 -13.96 3.37
N ARG A 138 -11.05 -14.72 4.20
CA ARG A 138 -10.96 -14.50 5.66
C ARG A 138 -10.37 -13.13 5.99
N THR A 139 -9.30 -12.72 5.28
CA THR A 139 -8.66 -11.41 5.47
C THR A 139 -9.68 -10.29 5.26
N LEU A 140 -10.36 -10.28 4.14
CA LEU A 140 -11.32 -9.23 3.78
C LEU A 140 -12.55 -9.23 4.71
N SER A 141 -13.07 -10.40 5.04
CA SER A 141 -14.19 -10.54 5.96
C SER A 141 -13.86 -10.06 7.38
N ARG A 142 -12.70 -10.46 7.89
CA ARG A 142 -12.26 -10.07 9.23
C ARG A 142 -12.06 -8.58 9.39
N ILE A 143 -11.46 -7.93 8.39
CA ILE A 143 -11.33 -6.47 8.36
C ILE A 143 -12.71 -5.82 8.31
N ALA A 144 -13.62 -6.31 7.46
CA ALA A 144 -14.97 -5.75 7.33
C ALA A 144 -15.77 -5.87 8.64
N GLU A 145 -15.67 -6.98 9.35
CA GLU A 145 -16.36 -7.22 10.63
C GLU A 145 -15.96 -6.19 11.70
N LEU A 146 -14.66 -5.90 11.83
CA LEU A 146 -14.19 -4.98 12.87
C LEU A 146 -14.32 -3.51 12.46
N SER A 147 -14.00 -3.19 11.19
CA SER A 147 -13.97 -1.81 10.71
C SER A 147 -15.34 -1.28 10.29
N GLY A 148 -16.30 -2.16 9.99
CA GLY A 148 -17.55 -1.80 9.33
C GLY A 148 -17.37 -1.37 7.86
N GLN A 149 -16.17 -1.48 7.30
CA GLN A 149 -15.84 -1.13 5.91
C GLN A 149 -15.39 -2.40 5.17
N LYS A 150 -16.05 -2.71 4.06
CA LYS A 150 -15.54 -3.75 3.16
C LYS A 150 -14.30 -3.22 2.44
N PRO A 151 -13.12 -3.87 2.58
CA PRO A 151 -11.95 -3.46 1.83
C PRO A 151 -12.22 -3.52 0.32
N LEU A 152 -11.86 -2.44 -0.38
CA LEU A 152 -12.00 -2.36 -1.83
C LEU A 152 -10.69 -2.64 -2.55
N GLY A 153 -9.58 -2.53 -1.84
CA GLY A 153 -8.24 -2.72 -2.36
C GLY A 153 -7.51 -3.86 -1.68
N TRP A 154 -6.51 -4.35 -2.38
CA TRP A 154 -5.60 -5.39 -1.94
C TRP A 154 -4.15 -5.02 -2.23
N LEU A 155 -3.26 -5.35 -1.31
CA LEU A 155 -1.82 -5.48 -1.52
C LEU A 155 -1.38 -6.80 -0.87
N GLY A 156 -0.83 -7.72 -1.63
CA GLY A 156 -0.31 -8.98 -1.10
C GLY A 156 0.91 -8.76 -0.20
N SER A 157 1.03 -9.52 0.89
CA SER A 157 2.25 -9.52 1.70
C SER A 157 3.45 -9.88 0.82
N GLY A 158 4.49 -9.02 0.82
CA GLY A 158 5.65 -9.16 -0.06
C GLY A 158 5.37 -8.90 -1.55
N LEU A 159 4.22 -8.34 -1.91
CA LEU A 159 3.72 -8.18 -3.29
C LEU A 159 3.65 -9.54 -4.02
N ALA A 160 3.38 -10.61 -3.27
CA ALA A 160 3.35 -11.97 -3.80
C ALA A 160 1.95 -12.34 -4.26
N GLU A 161 1.86 -12.81 -5.50
CA GLU A 161 0.65 -13.33 -6.12
C GLU A 161 0.88 -14.71 -6.72
N THR A 162 -0.18 -15.45 -6.92
CA THR A 162 -0.23 -16.64 -7.78
C THR A 162 -1.00 -16.33 -9.08
N TRP A 163 -1.10 -17.31 -9.97
CA TRP A 163 -1.96 -17.18 -11.15
C TRP A 163 -3.46 -17.09 -10.84
N HIS A 164 -3.86 -17.30 -9.59
CA HIS A 164 -5.26 -17.28 -9.13
C HIS A 164 -5.64 -16.04 -8.34
N THR A 165 -4.66 -15.32 -7.78
CA THR A 165 -4.89 -14.20 -6.86
C THR A 165 -5.90 -13.18 -7.41
N LEU A 166 -5.69 -12.71 -8.65
CA LEU A 166 -6.55 -11.69 -9.25
C LEU A 166 -8.00 -12.17 -9.46
N ASP A 167 -8.18 -13.46 -9.80
CA ASP A 167 -9.51 -14.06 -9.92
C ASP A 167 -10.22 -14.07 -8.56
N TYR A 168 -9.53 -14.51 -7.49
CA TYR A 168 -10.09 -14.54 -6.14
C TYR A 168 -10.41 -13.13 -5.60
N LEU A 169 -9.55 -12.15 -5.88
CA LEU A 169 -9.82 -10.76 -5.50
C LEU A 169 -11.11 -10.22 -6.17
N THR A 170 -11.34 -10.55 -7.43
CA THR A 170 -12.58 -10.14 -8.12
C THR A 170 -13.81 -10.90 -7.63
N GLU A 171 -13.69 -12.17 -7.29
CA GLU A 171 -14.75 -12.95 -6.66
C GLU A 171 -15.18 -12.33 -5.33
N GLU A 172 -14.23 -11.91 -4.52
CA GLU A 172 -14.45 -11.20 -3.26
C GLU A 172 -14.91 -9.75 -3.45
N GLY A 173 -14.89 -9.23 -4.66
CA GLY A 173 -15.39 -7.89 -5.02
C GLY A 173 -14.42 -6.76 -4.72
N CYS A 174 -13.11 -7.05 -4.71
CA CYS A 174 -12.09 -6.01 -4.75
C CYS A 174 -12.21 -5.20 -6.04
N LEU A 175 -11.99 -3.89 -5.92
CA LEU A 175 -12.02 -2.95 -7.03
C LEU A 175 -10.62 -2.72 -7.61
N TYR A 176 -9.59 -2.83 -6.76
CA TYR A 176 -8.22 -2.57 -7.18
C TYR A 176 -7.20 -3.44 -6.44
N VAL A 177 -6.04 -3.59 -7.07
CA VAL A 177 -4.85 -4.27 -6.57
C VAL A 177 -3.64 -3.34 -6.70
N ALA A 178 -2.69 -3.43 -5.78
CA ALA A 178 -1.51 -2.57 -5.73
C ALA A 178 -0.17 -3.31 -5.89
N ASP A 179 -0.19 -4.61 -6.22
CA ASP A 179 1.00 -5.45 -6.29
C ASP A 179 1.87 -5.18 -7.54
N TRP A 180 1.27 -4.64 -8.60
CA TRP A 180 1.92 -4.41 -9.90
C TRP A 180 2.55 -3.00 -9.95
N VAL A 181 3.81 -2.90 -9.51
CA VAL A 181 4.55 -1.64 -9.38
C VAL A 181 5.24 -1.23 -10.69
N ASN A 182 4.48 -1.02 -11.74
CA ASN A 182 5.00 -0.83 -13.10
C ASN A 182 4.43 0.37 -13.86
N ASP A 183 3.71 1.28 -13.17
CA ASP A 183 3.07 2.42 -13.81
C ASP A 183 2.95 3.64 -12.89
N ASP A 184 2.72 4.83 -13.49
CA ASP A 184 2.41 6.10 -12.81
C ASP A 184 0.93 6.49 -12.95
N GLN A 185 0.10 5.66 -13.60
CA GLN A 185 -1.34 5.83 -13.75
C GLN A 185 -2.06 4.50 -13.49
N PRO A 186 -3.32 4.51 -13.01
CA PRO A 186 -4.10 3.29 -12.94
C PRO A 186 -4.36 2.71 -14.34
N TYR A 187 -4.58 1.39 -14.40
CA TYR A 187 -4.98 0.69 -15.62
C TYR A 187 -5.84 -0.53 -15.29
N LEU A 188 -6.62 -1.00 -16.29
CA LEU A 188 -7.44 -2.20 -16.15
C LEU A 188 -6.60 -3.48 -16.29
N MET A 189 -6.92 -4.47 -15.44
CA MET A 189 -6.40 -5.82 -15.54
C MET A 189 -7.29 -6.64 -16.48
N ASP A 190 -6.65 -7.33 -17.45
CA ASP A 190 -7.31 -8.25 -18.38
C ASP A 190 -7.37 -9.67 -17.78
N ILE A 191 -8.31 -9.88 -16.89
CA ILE A 191 -8.48 -11.16 -16.18
C ILE A 191 -9.78 -11.90 -16.53
N GLY A 192 -10.62 -11.30 -17.37
CA GLY A 192 -11.95 -11.81 -17.69
C GLY A 192 -12.95 -11.61 -16.54
N GLY A 193 -14.12 -11.09 -16.81
CA GLY A 193 -15.17 -10.89 -15.81
C GLY A 193 -15.27 -9.46 -15.26
N LYS A 194 -15.27 -9.30 -13.93
CA LYS A 194 -15.42 -7.98 -13.29
C LYS A 194 -14.16 -7.14 -13.46
N PRO A 195 -14.28 -5.82 -13.63
CA PRO A 195 -13.12 -4.96 -13.73
C PRO A 195 -12.32 -4.97 -12.41
N LEU A 196 -11.01 -5.15 -12.51
CA LEU A 196 -10.04 -4.95 -11.43
C LEU A 196 -9.01 -3.94 -11.94
N VAL A 197 -8.68 -2.94 -11.13
CA VAL A 197 -7.76 -1.87 -11.49
C VAL A 197 -6.43 -2.10 -10.80
N SER A 198 -5.31 -2.05 -11.52
CA SER A 198 -4.00 -1.88 -10.91
C SER A 198 -3.81 -0.40 -10.60
N ILE A 199 -3.53 -0.08 -9.34
CA ILE A 199 -3.20 1.29 -8.89
C ILE A 199 -1.69 1.39 -8.66
N PRO A 200 -1.02 2.49 -9.06
CA PRO A 200 0.39 2.65 -8.78
C PRO A 200 0.71 2.56 -7.27
N TYR A 201 1.52 1.59 -6.91
CA TYR A 201 2.22 1.48 -5.63
C TYR A 201 3.70 1.81 -5.87
N SER A 202 4.52 1.94 -4.84
CA SER A 202 5.94 2.25 -5.04
C SER A 202 6.85 1.26 -4.32
N TYR A 203 7.81 0.73 -5.06
CA TYR A 203 8.95 0.01 -4.49
C TYR A 203 10.12 0.95 -4.17
N GLU A 204 10.20 2.10 -4.86
CA GLU A 204 11.28 3.08 -4.69
C GLU A 204 10.99 4.08 -3.56
N ILE A 205 9.76 4.61 -3.48
CA ILE A 205 9.31 5.47 -2.37
C ILE A 205 8.61 4.60 -1.31
N ASN A 206 9.37 3.64 -0.82
CA ASN A 206 8.98 2.68 0.21
C ASN A 206 10.11 2.57 1.23
N ASP A 207 9.83 2.89 2.49
CA ASP A 207 10.84 2.95 3.54
C ASP A 207 11.49 1.60 3.86
N ALA A 208 10.82 0.46 3.61
CA ALA A 208 11.40 -0.85 3.83
C ALA A 208 12.52 -1.15 2.81
N PRO A 209 12.30 -1.14 1.48
CA PRO A 209 13.41 -1.26 0.53
C PRO A 209 14.47 -0.18 0.70
N PHE A 210 14.06 1.07 0.93
CA PHE A 210 14.98 2.21 0.95
C PHE A 210 15.88 2.23 2.19
N ILE A 211 15.27 2.15 3.37
CA ILE A 211 15.99 2.32 4.65
C ILE A 211 16.51 0.97 5.16
N HIS A 212 15.67 -0.07 5.13
CA HIS A 212 15.99 -1.34 5.77
C HIS A 212 16.90 -2.23 4.92
N TYR A 213 16.62 -2.34 3.61
CA TYR A 213 17.41 -3.23 2.74
C TYR A 213 18.58 -2.52 2.06
N ARG A 214 18.43 -1.25 1.66
CA ARG A 214 19.49 -0.46 1.00
C ARG A 214 20.31 0.40 1.98
N ASN A 215 19.99 0.39 3.29
CA ASN A 215 20.61 1.21 4.34
C ASN A 215 20.58 2.72 4.06
N GLY A 216 19.54 3.21 3.37
CA GLY A 216 19.34 4.63 3.12
C GLY A 216 19.06 5.40 4.41
N THR A 217 19.52 6.63 4.46
CA THR A 217 19.24 7.55 5.56
C THR A 217 17.86 8.20 5.42
N ILE A 218 17.34 8.75 6.51
CA ILE A 218 16.08 9.49 6.46
C ILE A 218 16.16 10.74 5.58
N ASP A 219 17.29 11.43 5.56
CA ASP A 219 17.48 12.62 4.72
C ASP A 219 17.47 12.27 3.23
N GLU A 220 18.08 11.14 2.86
CA GLU A 220 18.02 10.62 1.49
C GLU A 220 16.61 10.18 1.10
N PHE A 221 15.86 9.52 2.01
CA PHE A 221 14.48 9.14 1.76
C PHE A 221 13.57 10.38 1.62
N THR A 222 13.73 11.37 2.49
CA THR A 222 13.04 12.67 2.39
C THR A 222 13.31 13.32 1.03
N ALA A 223 14.59 13.37 0.62
CA ALA A 223 14.99 13.93 -0.67
C ALA A 223 14.47 13.11 -1.87
N ALA A 224 14.36 11.77 -1.73
CA ALA A 224 13.79 10.91 -2.77
C ALA A 224 12.28 11.20 -2.96
N ILE A 225 11.52 11.32 -1.86
CA ILE A 225 10.11 11.72 -1.89
C ILE A 225 9.93 13.05 -2.64
N CYS A 226 10.72 14.08 -2.27
CA CYS A 226 10.62 15.40 -2.90
C CYS A 226 10.96 15.36 -4.40
N ARG A 227 12.02 14.64 -4.79
CA ARG A 227 12.44 14.53 -6.20
C ARG A 227 11.45 13.76 -7.06
N GLN A 228 10.87 12.68 -6.54
CA GLN A 228 9.80 11.95 -7.23
C GLN A 228 8.59 12.86 -7.43
N PHE A 229 8.21 13.57 -6.35
CA PHE A 229 7.14 14.55 -6.41
C PHE A 229 7.38 15.59 -7.50
N ASP A 230 8.55 16.23 -7.55
CA ASP A 230 8.87 17.29 -8.52
C ASP A 230 8.70 16.81 -9.97
N THR A 231 9.16 15.58 -10.25
CA THR A 231 9.05 14.98 -11.58
C THR A 231 7.60 14.70 -11.95
N LEU A 232 6.87 13.96 -11.10
CA LEU A 232 5.49 13.58 -11.38
C LEU A 232 4.54 14.79 -11.39
N TYR A 233 4.81 15.80 -10.56
CA TYR A 233 4.06 17.05 -10.55
C TYR A 233 4.26 17.86 -11.84
N ALA A 234 5.48 17.92 -12.36
CA ALA A 234 5.76 18.58 -13.64
C ALA A 234 5.08 17.83 -14.81
N GLU A 235 5.18 16.52 -14.85
CA GLU A 235 4.54 15.67 -15.87
C GLU A 235 3.01 15.71 -15.79
N GLY A 236 2.47 15.81 -14.58
CA GLY A 236 1.05 15.90 -14.28
C GLY A 236 0.36 17.12 -14.90
N ALA A 237 1.12 18.15 -15.30
CA ALA A 237 0.59 19.27 -16.07
C ALA A 237 0.07 18.86 -17.47
N LYS A 238 0.60 17.77 -18.03
CA LYS A 238 0.16 17.22 -19.34
C LYS A 238 -0.95 16.19 -19.18
N SER A 239 -0.79 15.28 -18.21
CA SER A 239 -1.74 14.22 -17.88
C SER A 239 -1.50 13.78 -16.45
N GLY A 240 -2.55 13.69 -15.64
CA GLY A 240 -2.47 13.35 -14.22
C GLY A 240 -1.60 12.14 -13.92
N ARG A 241 -0.90 12.20 -12.80
CA ARG A 241 -0.05 11.12 -12.27
C ARG A 241 -0.53 10.68 -10.89
N VAL A 242 -0.10 9.51 -10.48
CA VAL A 242 -0.26 9.00 -9.10
C VAL A 242 1.10 8.88 -8.45
N MET A 243 1.22 9.33 -7.21
CA MET A 243 2.39 9.12 -6.37
C MET A 243 1.99 8.37 -5.11
N ALA A 244 2.56 7.20 -4.91
CA ALA A 244 2.44 6.42 -3.69
C ALA A 244 3.60 6.73 -2.73
N ILE A 245 3.31 6.84 -1.43
CA ILE A 245 4.30 6.93 -0.35
C ILE A 245 4.05 5.77 0.60
N CYS A 246 4.92 4.75 0.55
CA CYS A 246 4.75 3.49 1.23
C CYS A 246 5.58 3.47 2.52
N LEU A 247 4.94 3.23 3.65
CA LEU A 247 5.52 3.46 4.97
C LEU A 247 5.27 2.26 5.88
N HIS A 248 6.28 1.91 6.69
CA HIS A 248 6.15 0.89 7.73
C HIS A 248 6.26 1.56 9.11
N PRO A 249 5.27 1.46 9.98
CA PRO A 249 5.29 2.12 11.30
C PRO A 249 6.53 1.80 12.14
N TYR A 250 7.09 0.60 12.01
CA TYR A 250 8.30 0.21 12.73
C TYR A 250 9.60 0.81 12.14
N LEU A 251 9.55 1.38 10.93
CA LEU A 251 10.67 2.06 10.28
C LEU A 251 10.53 3.58 10.38
N ILE A 252 9.52 4.14 9.75
CA ILE A 252 9.35 5.59 9.70
C ILE A 252 8.82 6.17 11.02
N GLY A 253 8.06 5.39 11.79
CA GLY A 253 7.44 5.84 13.04
C GLY A 253 8.41 5.96 14.24
N VAL A 254 9.71 5.74 14.05
CA VAL A 254 10.71 5.94 15.12
C VAL A 254 11.06 7.42 15.29
N PRO A 255 11.47 7.86 16.52
CA PRO A 255 11.66 9.27 16.83
C PRO A 255 12.62 10.03 15.92
N HIS A 256 13.72 9.38 15.52
CA HIS A 256 14.76 10.03 14.70
C HIS A 256 14.43 10.07 13.19
N ARG A 257 13.32 9.46 12.73
CA ARG A 257 12.95 9.42 11.31
C ARG A 257 11.68 10.19 11.00
N ILE A 258 10.73 10.22 11.93
CA ILE A 258 9.41 10.81 11.66
C ILE A 258 9.47 12.28 11.22
N SER A 259 10.47 13.04 11.69
CA SER A 259 10.67 14.44 11.30
C SER A 259 11.09 14.59 9.82
N GLY A 260 11.74 13.59 9.22
CA GLY A 260 12.04 13.60 7.79
C GLY A 260 10.79 13.45 6.94
N LEU A 261 9.88 12.55 7.35
CA LEU A 261 8.58 12.43 6.69
C LEU A 261 7.76 13.71 6.85
N ASP A 262 7.75 14.34 8.03
CA ASP A 262 7.08 15.63 8.27
C ASP A 262 7.54 16.70 7.27
N LYS A 263 8.86 16.83 7.06
CA LYS A 263 9.44 17.76 6.08
C LYS A 263 8.98 17.46 4.66
N ALA A 264 8.99 16.19 4.26
CA ALA A 264 8.54 15.80 2.93
C ALA A 264 7.05 16.13 2.72
N LEU A 265 6.18 15.76 3.66
CA LEU A 265 4.75 16.05 3.56
C LEU A 265 4.45 17.55 3.56
N ALA A 266 5.18 18.35 4.36
CA ALA A 266 5.07 19.80 4.35
C ALA A 266 5.47 20.38 2.98
N TYR A 267 6.53 19.85 2.37
CA TYR A 267 6.94 20.23 1.02
C TYR A 267 5.85 19.94 -0.01
N LEU A 268 5.31 18.73 -0.05
CA LEU A 268 4.23 18.38 -0.97
C LEU A 268 2.99 19.28 -0.78
N ARG A 269 2.64 19.56 0.48
CA ARG A 269 1.50 20.43 0.85
C ARG A 269 1.68 21.89 0.46
N SER A 270 2.90 22.35 0.25
CA SER A 270 3.18 23.73 -0.15
C SER A 270 2.89 24.01 -1.64
N HIS A 271 2.50 22.97 -2.41
CA HIS A 271 2.21 23.09 -3.83
C HIS A 271 0.71 23.03 -4.10
N ASP A 272 0.21 23.93 -4.95
CA ASP A 272 -1.16 23.87 -5.44
C ASP A 272 -1.36 22.71 -6.42
N GLY A 273 -2.61 22.24 -6.59
CA GLY A 273 -2.90 21.19 -7.56
C GLY A 273 -2.38 19.80 -7.17
N VAL A 274 -2.22 19.54 -5.88
CA VAL A 274 -1.94 18.23 -5.30
C VAL A 274 -3.21 17.71 -4.64
N TRP A 275 -3.67 16.55 -5.05
CA TRP A 275 -4.84 15.89 -4.49
C TRP A 275 -4.41 14.72 -3.59
N PHE A 276 -4.44 14.92 -2.27
CA PHE A 276 -4.26 13.85 -1.31
C PHE A 276 -5.55 13.03 -1.21
N ALA A 277 -5.48 11.78 -1.62
CA ALA A 277 -6.65 10.92 -1.75
C ALA A 277 -6.37 9.49 -1.25
N THR A 278 -7.43 8.76 -0.96
CA THR A 278 -7.33 7.31 -0.72
C THR A 278 -7.25 6.54 -2.04
N GLY A 279 -6.79 5.28 -1.99
CA GLY A 279 -6.70 4.43 -3.18
C GLY A 279 -8.04 4.28 -3.89
N GLY A 280 -9.11 4.05 -3.13
CA GLY A 280 -10.46 3.93 -3.69
C GLY A 280 -11.00 5.21 -4.30
N GLU A 281 -10.64 6.39 -3.78
CA GLU A 281 -11.01 7.66 -4.40
C GLU A 281 -10.32 7.83 -5.75
N ILE A 282 -9.02 7.53 -5.83
CA ILE A 282 -8.23 7.59 -7.07
C ILE A 282 -8.83 6.66 -8.12
N VAL A 283 -9.06 5.40 -7.76
CA VAL A 283 -9.57 4.38 -8.67
C VAL A 283 -10.99 4.69 -9.14
N ARG A 284 -11.90 5.09 -8.24
CA ARG A 284 -13.26 5.47 -8.64
C ARG A 284 -13.29 6.67 -9.57
N HIS A 285 -12.46 7.68 -9.32
CA HIS A 285 -12.35 8.83 -10.21
C HIS A 285 -11.83 8.42 -11.58
N TRP A 286 -10.76 7.61 -11.61
CA TRP A 286 -10.17 7.12 -12.86
C TRP A 286 -11.17 6.30 -13.69
N LEU A 287 -11.94 5.40 -13.07
CA LEU A 287 -12.98 4.61 -13.74
C LEU A 287 -14.13 5.45 -14.33
N GLN A 288 -14.35 6.64 -13.81
CA GLN A 288 -15.37 7.58 -14.30
C GLN A 288 -14.83 8.58 -15.33
N SER A 289 -13.51 8.57 -15.56
CA SER A 289 -12.86 9.47 -16.51
C SER A 289 -12.81 8.87 -17.91
N ASP A 290 -12.60 9.73 -18.91
CA ASP A 290 -12.37 9.32 -20.31
C ASP A 290 -10.95 8.73 -20.52
N ALA A 291 -10.15 8.65 -19.45
CA ALA A 291 -8.78 8.14 -19.48
C ALA A 291 -8.67 6.63 -19.17
N THR A 292 -9.79 5.92 -19.08
CA THR A 292 -9.81 4.46 -18.86
C THR A 292 -9.35 3.73 -20.14
N PHE A 293 -8.39 2.79 -20.01
CA PHE A 293 -7.83 1.99 -21.10
C PHE A 293 -7.48 0.56 -20.65
#